data_e17c7f7556f089619f559384acc50354
#
_entry.id   e17c7f7556f089619f559384acc50354
#
_cell.length_a   1.000
_cell.length_b   1.000
_cell.length_c   1.000
_cell.angle_alpha   90.00
_cell.angle_beta   90.00
_cell.angle_gamma   90.00
#
_symmetry.space_group_name_H-M   'P 1'
#
loop_
_entity.id
_entity.type
_entity.pdbx_description
1 polymer ?
#
loop_
_entity_poly.entity_id
_entity_poly.type
_entity_poly.pdbx_seq_one_letter_code
_entity_poly.pdbx_strand_id
1 'polypeptide(L)'
;SLEAFKTAADPTRFPEHLQEGLRPWQVKKLYLSVRESEQIATLKIDVGAYDPLVGKSYREIARDGLSHQRSQGAGQIRAAPGSSLSGMMLADSAIPRVENEQSIFDGIDTTILGIAKLAGSTNFSPALTEISNRVEAAISKFDALKPWVVASDLAAGTKATRALIEQVQASSPETANKDHLLFLLGNKEKEFNDAIHKALGLVTEVL
;
A
#
# COMPACT_ATOMS: atom_id res chain seq x y z
N SER A 1 20.01 8.75 3.35
CA SER A 1 19.03 7.84 2.70
C SER A 1 19.70 6.66 2.00
N LEU A 2 20.75 6.85 1.19
CA LEU A 2 21.41 5.76 0.47
C LEU A 2 22.08 4.75 1.42
N GLU A 3 22.74 5.22 2.47
CA GLU A 3 23.29 4.34 3.51
C GLU A 3 22.18 3.54 4.18
N ALA A 4 21.11 4.18 4.64
CA ALA A 4 19.97 3.51 5.26
C ALA A 4 19.34 2.47 4.32
N PHE A 5 19.21 2.76 3.02
CA PHE A 5 18.75 1.81 2.01
C PHE A 5 19.56 0.52 2.01
N LYS A 6 20.89 0.63 2.11
CA LYS A 6 21.82 -0.50 2.08
C LYS A 6 21.92 -1.24 3.40
N THR A 7 21.77 -0.53 4.53
CA THR A 7 22.07 -1.09 5.85
C THR A 7 20.81 -1.55 6.61
N ALA A 8 19.60 -1.13 6.22
CA ALA A 8 18.38 -1.52 6.91
C ALA A 8 18.07 -3.02 6.84
N ALA A 9 18.63 -3.73 5.86
CA ALA A 9 18.50 -5.18 5.72
C ALA A 9 19.65 -5.96 6.36
N ASP A 10 20.71 -5.30 6.83
CA ASP A 10 21.88 -5.95 7.40
C ASP A 10 21.70 -6.16 8.92
N PRO A 11 21.51 -7.41 9.39
CA PRO A 11 21.28 -7.70 10.80
C PRO A 11 22.52 -7.42 11.68
N THR A 12 23.68 -7.22 11.08
CA THR A 12 24.95 -7.01 11.83
C THR A 12 25.20 -5.55 12.17
N ARG A 13 24.52 -4.61 11.50
CA ARG A 13 24.77 -3.17 11.65
C ARG A 13 24.18 -2.57 12.92
N PHE A 14 23.03 -3.09 13.36
CA PHE A 14 22.30 -2.56 14.53
C PHE A 14 21.74 -3.75 15.36
N PRO A 15 22.62 -4.56 15.96
CA PRO A 15 22.20 -5.77 16.67
C PRO A 15 21.32 -5.48 17.89
N GLU A 16 21.42 -4.29 18.48
CA GLU A 16 20.55 -3.82 19.56
C GLU A 16 19.07 -3.75 19.13
N HIS A 17 18.80 -3.37 17.88
CA HIS A 17 17.43 -3.32 17.35
C HIS A 17 16.80 -4.71 17.26
N LEU A 18 17.60 -5.76 17.01
CA LEU A 18 17.10 -7.13 17.00
C LEU A 18 16.72 -7.60 18.41
N GLN A 19 17.47 -7.15 19.43
CA GLN A 19 17.17 -7.44 20.84
C GLN A 19 15.87 -6.74 21.29
N GLU A 20 15.56 -5.58 20.72
CA GLU A 20 14.30 -4.85 20.91
C GLU A 20 13.13 -5.43 20.12
N GLY A 21 13.34 -6.52 19.35
CA GLY A 21 12.31 -7.18 18.55
C GLY A 21 12.09 -6.61 17.15
N LEU A 22 12.90 -5.62 16.72
CA LEU A 22 12.88 -5.14 15.35
C LEU A 22 13.51 -6.17 14.40
N ARG A 23 13.11 -6.14 13.14
CA ARG A 23 13.62 -7.07 12.11
C ARG A 23 14.25 -6.29 10.96
N PRO A 24 15.29 -6.84 10.32
CA PRO A 24 15.87 -6.26 9.11
C PRO A 24 14.80 -6.13 8.02
N TRP A 25 14.84 -5.00 7.30
CA TRP A 25 13.89 -4.71 6.23
C TRP A 25 14.60 -4.34 4.94
N GLN A 26 14.46 -5.15 3.90
CA GLN A 26 15.02 -4.84 2.58
C GLN A 26 14.09 -3.91 1.81
N VAL A 27 14.45 -2.63 1.77
CA VAL A 27 13.83 -1.65 0.87
C VAL A 27 14.07 -2.08 -0.58
N LYS A 28 13.02 -2.09 -1.40
CA LYS A 28 13.09 -2.61 -2.78
C LYS A 28 13.71 -1.61 -3.76
N LYS A 29 13.32 -0.35 -3.67
CA LYS A 29 13.77 0.72 -4.55
C LYS A 29 13.97 2.02 -3.78
N LEU A 30 14.95 2.81 -4.19
CA LEU A 30 15.20 4.16 -3.68
C LEU A 30 15.10 5.14 -4.84
N TYR A 31 14.14 6.04 -4.76
CA TYR A 31 13.98 7.14 -5.71
C TYR A 31 14.39 8.46 -5.06
N LEU A 32 14.98 9.31 -5.86
CA LEU A 32 15.23 10.71 -5.53
C LEU A 32 14.28 11.58 -6.36
N SER A 33 13.65 12.56 -5.71
CA SER A 33 12.88 13.57 -6.42
C SER A 33 13.84 14.46 -7.21
N VAL A 34 13.56 14.63 -8.49
CA VAL A 34 14.32 15.47 -9.41
C VAL A 34 13.36 16.36 -10.18
N ARG A 35 13.85 17.43 -10.81
CA ARG A 35 13.02 18.25 -11.67
C ARG A 35 12.59 17.45 -12.90
N GLU A 36 11.35 17.61 -13.33
CA GLU A 36 10.81 16.95 -14.53
C GLU A 36 11.66 17.19 -15.77
N SER A 37 12.21 18.40 -15.91
CA SER A 37 13.07 18.82 -17.03
C SER A 37 14.46 18.17 -17.02
N GLU A 38 14.86 17.51 -15.93
CA GLU A 38 16.15 16.86 -15.84
C GLU A 38 16.13 15.55 -16.63
N GLN A 39 17.10 15.37 -17.53
CA GLN A 39 17.23 14.13 -18.33
C GLN A 39 17.53 12.88 -17.51
N ILE A 40 17.84 13.05 -16.22
CA ILE A 40 18.12 11.95 -15.28
C ILE A 40 16.84 11.34 -14.67
N ALA A 41 15.67 11.93 -14.90
CA ALA A 41 14.41 11.36 -14.44
C ALA A 41 14.13 10.02 -15.13
N THR A 42 14.08 8.95 -14.36
CA THR A 42 13.76 7.59 -14.85
C THR A 42 12.26 7.30 -14.87
N LEU A 43 11.51 8.05 -14.07
CA LEU A 43 10.07 7.95 -13.96
C LEU A 43 9.46 9.34 -13.84
N LYS A 44 8.32 9.58 -14.50
CA LYS A 44 7.52 10.80 -14.37
C LYS A 44 6.12 10.45 -13.95
N ILE A 45 5.66 11.03 -12.84
CA ILE A 45 4.33 10.78 -12.28
C ILE A 45 3.49 12.03 -12.46
N ASP A 46 2.32 11.92 -13.10
CA ASP A 46 1.38 13.03 -13.19
C ASP A 46 0.60 13.20 -11.90
N VAL A 47 1.09 14.07 -11.03
CA VAL A 47 0.42 14.44 -9.77
C VAL A 47 -0.75 15.40 -9.99
N GLY A 48 -0.93 15.92 -11.23
CA GLY A 48 -2.08 16.71 -11.64
C GLY A 48 -3.24 15.86 -12.16
N ALA A 49 -3.09 14.54 -12.26
CA ALA A 49 -4.17 13.63 -12.65
C ALA A 49 -5.37 13.78 -11.71
N TYR A 50 -6.58 13.78 -12.31
CA TYR A 50 -7.83 14.05 -11.61
C TYR A 50 -8.43 12.75 -11.08
N ASP A 51 -8.83 12.76 -9.82
CA ASP A 51 -9.59 11.68 -9.21
C ASP A 51 -11.09 11.99 -9.29
N PRO A 52 -11.86 11.26 -10.11
CA PRO A 52 -13.29 11.53 -10.31
C PRO A 52 -14.14 11.22 -9.08
N LEU A 53 -13.68 10.37 -8.17
CA LEU A 53 -14.39 10.01 -6.95
C LEU A 53 -14.29 11.12 -5.91
N VAL A 54 -13.11 11.72 -5.79
CA VAL A 54 -12.85 12.83 -4.86
C VAL A 54 -13.20 14.19 -5.46
N GLY A 55 -13.24 14.28 -6.79
CA GLY A 55 -13.52 15.53 -7.50
C GLY A 55 -12.35 16.53 -7.48
N LYS A 56 -11.12 16.04 -7.29
CA LYS A 56 -9.89 16.85 -7.20
C LYS A 56 -8.73 16.13 -7.87
N SER A 57 -7.70 16.87 -8.27
CA SER A 57 -6.43 16.27 -8.65
C SER A 57 -5.65 15.81 -7.41
N TYR A 58 -4.76 14.82 -7.58
CA TYR A 58 -3.88 14.38 -6.50
C TYR A 58 -3.05 15.51 -5.90
N ARG A 59 -2.65 16.48 -6.72
CA ARG A 59 -1.95 17.68 -6.26
C ARG A 59 -2.82 18.58 -5.39
N GLU A 60 -4.11 18.73 -5.70
CA GLU A 60 -5.05 19.47 -4.84
C GLU A 60 -5.28 18.76 -3.51
N ILE A 61 -5.46 17.43 -3.54
CA ILE A 61 -5.59 16.61 -2.32
C ILE A 61 -4.35 16.77 -1.43
N ALA A 62 -3.16 16.68 -2.02
CA ALA A 62 -1.90 16.85 -1.30
C ALA A 62 -1.78 18.27 -0.70
N ARG A 63 -2.20 19.30 -1.42
CA ARG A 63 -2.19 20.69 -0.91
C ARG A 63 -3.20 20.91 0.20
N ASP A 64 -4.36 20.32 0.11
CA ASP A 64 -5.34 20.35 1.20
C ASP A 64 -4.74 19.74 2.47
N GLY A 65 -4.09 18.58 2.37
CA GLY A 65 -3.38 17.97 3.48
C GLY A 65 -2.29 18.88 4.07
N LEU A 66 -1.44 19.46 3.21
CA LEU A 66 -0.39 20.38 3.64
C LEU A 66 -0.94 21.67 4.30
N SER A 67 -2.16 22.10 3.94
CA SER A 67 -2.78 23.29 4.50
C SER A 67 -2.98 23.22 6.02
N HIS A 68 -3.04 22.02 6.59
CA HIS A 68 -3.12 21.79 8.02
C HIS A 68 -1.79 22.03 8.74
N GLN A 69 -0.67 22.10 8.04
CA GLN A 69 0.65 22.43 8.57
C GLN A 69 0.85 23.95 8.70
N ARG A 70 0.11 24.57 9.59
CA ARG A 70 0.02 26.04 9.72
C ARG A 70 1.36 26.71 10.04
N SER A 71 2.22 26.05 10.80
CA SER A 71 3.54 26.59 11.20
C SER A 71 4.49 26.79 10.03
N GLN A 72 4.26 26.12 8.89
CA GLN A 72 5.10 26.20 7.70
C GLN A 72 4.51 27.06 6.57
N GLY A 73 3.37 27.74 6.82
CA GLY A 73 2.72 28.62 5.84
C GLY A 73 2.17 27.90 4.60
N ALA A 74 2.08 26.57 4.64
CA ALA A 74 1.73 25.75 3.47
C ALA A 74 0.28 25.92 2.99
N GLY A 75 -0.62 26.46 3.84
CA GLY A 75 -2.04 26.61 3.54
C GLY A 75 -2.40 27.68 2.51
N GLN A 76 -1.44 28.54 2.10
CA GLN A 76 -1.70 29.62 1.16
C GLN A 76 -1.41 29.24 -0.31
N ILE A 77 -0.76 28.11 -0.56
CA ILE A 77 -0.34 27.71 -1.90
C ILE A 77 -1.46 26.90 -2.54
N ARG A 78 -2.13 27.50 -3.54
CA ARG A 78 -3.13 26.79 -4.35
C ARG A 78 -2.45 25.93 -5.41
N ALA A 79 -3.02 24.74 -5.67
CA ALA A 79 -2.62 23.93 -6.81
C ALA A 79 -3.23 24.53 -8.09
N ALA A 80 -2.43 24.65 -9.15
CA ALA A 80 -2.97 24.96 -10.47
C ALA A 80 -3.65 23.70 -11.04
N PRO A 81 -4.79 23.83 -11.73
CA PRO A 81 -5.42 22.71 -12.41
C PRO A 81 -4.58 22.24 -13.62
N GLY A 82 -4.77 20.98 -14.00
CA GLY A 82 -4.12 20.37 -15.16
C GLY A 82 -2.94 19.48 -14.82
N SER A 83 -2.38 18.82 -15.84
CA SER A 83 -1.25 17.90 -15.70
C SER A 83 -0.05 18.58 -15.03
N SER A 84 0.57 17.88 -14.10
CA SER A 84 1.74 18.34 -13.37
C SER A 84 2.65 17.15 -13.11
N LEU A 85 3.69 17.02 -13.92
CA LEU A 85 4.63 15.91 -13.82
C LEU A 85 5.62 16.12 -12.68
N SER A 86 5.81 15.08 -11.88
CA SER A 86 6.86 15.00 -10.86
C SER A 86 7.93 14.01 -11.33
N GLY A 87 9.17 14.49 -11.45
CA GLY A 87 10.30 13.66 -11.87
C GLY A 87 10.88 12.86 -10.69
N MET A 88 11.16 11.59 -10.95
CA MET A 88 11.81 10.66 -10.03
C MET A 88 13.00 10.02 -10.72
N MET A 89 14.12 9.90 -10.01
CA MET A 89 15.31 9.18 -10.47
C MET A 89 15.49 7.94 -9.61
N LEU A 90 15.54 6.76 -10.22
CA LEU A 90 15.87 5.52 -9.51
C LEU A 90 17.36 5.55 -9.13
N ALA A 91 17.64 5.86 -7.86
CA ALA A 91 19.01 5.95 -7.35
C ALA A 91 19.61 4.58 -7.07
N ASP A 92 18.82 3.65 -6.49
CA ASP A 92 19.26 2.29 -6.21
C ASP A 92 18.07 1.32 -6.22
N SER A 93 18.34 0.01 -6.44
CA SER A 93 17.32 -1.02 -6.50
C SER A 93 17.88 -2.36 -6.00
N ALA A 94 17.16 -2.99 -5.05
CA ALA A 94 17.44 -4.34 -4.58
C ALA A 94 16.73 -5.42 -5.42
N ILE A 95 15.98 -5.02 -6.44
CA ILE A 95 15.31 -5.91 -7.40
C ILE A 95 15.79 -5.60 -8.83
N PRO A 96 15.60 -6.51 -9.79
CA PRO A 96 15.94 -6.23 -11.20
C PRO A 96 15.29 -4.93 -11.66
N ARG A 97 16.08 -4.10 -12.36
CA ARG A 97 15.57 -2.85 -12.92
C ARG A 97 14.63 -3.14 -14.07
N VAL A 98 13.52 -2.41 -14.10
CA VAL A 98 12.57 -2.43 -15.21
C VAL A 98 12.94 -1.29 -16.17
N GLU A 99 13.04 -1.59 -17.45
CA GLU A 99 13.22 -0.56 -18.47
C GLU A 99 11.90 0.21 -18.66
N ASN A 100 11.98 1.53 -18.74
CA ASN A 100 10.80 2.40 -18.96
C ASN A 100 9.71 2.23 -17.88
N GLU A 101 10.08 2.39 -16.62
CA GLU A 101 9.13 2.34 -15.50
C GLU A 101 7.96 3.31 -15.70
N GLN A 102 6.76 2.82 -15.44
CA GLN A 102 5.51 3.60 -15.45
C GLN A 102 5.01 3.87 -14.02
N SER A 103 5.50 3.12 -13.04
CA SER A 103 5.14 3.20 -11.64
C SER A 103 6.34 2.91 -10.73
N ILE A 104 6.35 3.52 -9.55
CA ILE A 104 7.31 3.16 -8.49
C ILE A 104 7.20 1.69 -8.06
N PHE A 105 6.07 1.05 -8.37
CA PHE A 105 5.80 -0.35 -8.04
C PHE A 105 6.21 -1.35 -9.12
N ASP A 106 6.67 -0.89 -10.28
CA ASP A 106 7.08 -1.80 -11.37
C ASP A 106 8.16 -2.77 -10.89
N GLY A 107 7.97 -4.05 -11.18
CA GLY A 107 8.82 -5.14 -10.67
C GLY A 107 8.54 -5.56 -9.23
N ILE A 108 7.61 -4.89 -8.53
CA ILE A 108 7.16 -5.27 -7.19
C ILE A 108 5.76 -5.89 -7.29
N ASP A 109 5.62 -7.10 -6.77
CA ASP A 109 4.32 -7.76 -6.68
C ASP A 109 3.51 -7.12 -5.54
N THR A 110 2.53 -6.31 -5.91
CA THR A 110 1.63 -5.61 -4.97
C THR A 110 0.27 -6.32 -4.84
N THR A 111 0.13 -7.50 -5.41
CA THR A 111 -1.13 -8.26 -5.38
C THR A 111 -1.36 -8.93 -4.03
N ILE A 112 -2.63 -9.22 -3.72
CA ILE A 112 -2.98 -10.04 -2.54
C ILE A 112 -2.31 -11.41 -2.62
N LEU A 113 -2.19 -12.00 -3.81
CA LEU A 113 -1.50 -13.27 -4.04
C LEU A 113 -0.01 -13.19 -3.75
N GLY A 114 0.62 -12.02 -3.96
CA GLY A 114 2.01 -11.77 -3.64
C GLY A 114 2.35 -11.99 -2.16
N ILE A 115 1.37 -11.86 -1.28
CA ILE A 115 1.51 -12.13 0.16
C ILE A 115 1.92 -13.59 0.42
N ALA A 116 1.52 -14.54 -0.46
CA ALA A 116 1.90 -15.95 -0.32
C ALA A 116 3.41 -16.16 -0.26
N LYS A 117 4.20 -15.31 -0.91
CA LYS A 117 5.66 -15.38 -0.93
C LYS A 117 6.29 -15.18 0.46
N LEU A 118 5.57 -14.54 1.39
CA LEU A 118 6.01 -14.32 2.75
C LEU A 118 5.81 -15.55 3.64
N ALA A 119 4.99 -16.51 3.21
CA ALA A 119 4.64 -17.69 4.00
C ALA A 119 5.71 -18.78 4.00
N GLY A 120 6.80 -18.62 3.24
CA GLY A 120 7.84 -19.64 3.10
C GLY A 120 7.29 -20.93 2.46
N SER A 121 7.39 -22.06 3.15
CA SER A 121 6.91 -23.36 2.67
C SER A 121 5.41 -23.59 2.85
N THR A 122 4.71 -22.75 3.65
CA THR A 122 3.28 -22.91 3.92
C THR A 122 2.46 -22.36 2.76
N ASN A 123 1.55 -23.15 2.21
CA ASN A 123 0.72 -22.77 1.07
C ASN A 123 -0.59 -22.10 1.50
N PHE A 124 -0.62 -20.78 1.51
CA PHE A 124 -1.83 -19.98 1.73
C PHE A 124 -2.47 -19.46 0.43
N SER A 125 -1.95 -19.85 -0.73
CA SER A 125 -2.42 -19.37 -2.03
C SER A 125 -3.93 -19.56 -2.26
N PRO A 126 -4.56 -20.70 -1.90
CA PRO A 126 -6.00 -20.87 -2.10
C PRO A 126 -6.83 -19.86 -1.30
N ALA A 127 -6.47 -19.61 -0.03
CA ALA A 127 -7.17 -18.65 0.82
C ALA A 127 -6.96 -17.20 0.34
N LEU A 128 -5.74 -16.85 -0.10
CA LEU A 128 -5.44 -15.54 -0.68
C LEU A 128 -6.18 -15.33 -2.01
N THR A 129 -6.33 -16.38 -2.83
CA THR A 129 -7.14 -16.32 -4.06
C THR A 129 -8.60 -16.02 -3.75
N GLU A 130 -9.18 -16.67 -2.73
CA GLU A 130 -10.56 -16.39 -2.31
C GLU A 130 -10.71 -14.92 -1.87
N ILE A 131 -9.77 -14.39 -1.08
CA ILE A 131 -9.78 -12.97 -0.66
C ILE A 131 -9.69 -12.05 -1.89
N SER A 132 -8.78 -12.33 -2.84
CA SER A 132 -8.64 -11.56 -4.08
C SER A 132 -9.93 -11.54 -4.88
N ASN A 133 -10.56 -12.70 -5.06
CA ASN A 133 -11.83 -12.84 -5.80
C ASN A 133 -12.95 -12.00 -5.15
N ARG A 134 -12.98 -11.87 -3.80
CA ARG A 134 -13.96 -11.04 -3.11
C ARG A 134 -13.73 -9.55 -3.34
N VAL A 135 -12.47 -9.12 -3.37
CA VAL A 135 -12.12 -7.74 -3.73
C VAL A 135 -12.53 -7.45 -5.17
N GLU A 136 -12.18 -8.31 -6.11
CA GLU A 136 -12.52 -8.14 -7.53
C GLU A 136 -14.04 -8.13 -7.75
N ALA A 137 -14.78 -9.02 -7.07
CA ALA A 137 -16.25 -9.03 -7.13
C ALA A 137 -16.84 -7.74 -6.59
N ALA A 138 -16.34 -7.22 -5.48
CA ALA A 138 -16.80 -5.95 -4.92
C ALA A 138 -16.51 -4.78 -5.86
N ILE A 139 -15.31 -4.71 -6.45
CA ILE A 139 -14.94 -3.66 -7.41
C ILE A 139 -15.83 -3.73 -8.66
N SER A 140 -16.03 -4.92 -9.22
CA SER A 140 -16.81 -5.10 -10.46
C SER A 140 -18.30 -4.78 -10.31
N LYS A 141 -18.86 -4.97 -9.11
CA LYS A 141 -20.27 -4.71 -8.81
C LYS A 141 -20.52 -3.31 -8.25
N PHE A 142 -19.47 -2.55 -7.94
CA PHE A 142 -19.61 -1.26 -7.28
C PHE A 142 -20.43 -0.30 -8.12
N ASP A 143 -21.48 0.26 -7.50
CA ASP A 143 -22.30 1.33 -8.04
C ASP A 143 -22.32 2.49 -7.04
N ALA A 144 -21.83 3.64 -7.44
CA ALA A 144 -21.76 4.83 -6.58
C ALA A 144 -23.14 5.32 -6.10
N LEU A 145 -24.21 5.01 -6.83
CA LEU A 145 -25.58 5.34 -6.45
C LEU A 145 -26.21 4.27 -5.54
N LYS A 146 -25.65 3.07 -5.53
CA LYS A 146 -26.12 1.93 -4.74
C LYS A 146 -24.96 1.20 -4.06
N PRO A 147 -24.16 1.88 -3.24
CA PRO A 147 -22.91 1.32 -2.70
C PRO A 147 -23.14 0.05 -1.86
N TRP A 148 -24.32 -0.13 -1.29
CA TRP A 148 -24.69 -1.31 -0.48
C TRP A 148 -24.70 -2.64 -1.24
N VAL A 149 -24.74 -2.62 -2.58
CA VAL A 149 -24.78 -3.88 -3.38
C VAL A 149 -23.54 -4.74 -3.19
N VAL A 150 -22.41 -4.13 -2.79
CA VAL A 150 -21.13 -4.84 -2.57
C VAL A 150 -20.97 -5.36 -1.14
N ALA A 151 -21.86 -5.01 -0.22
CA ALA A 151 -21.71 -5.34 1.20
C ALA A 151 -21.56 -6.85 1.46
N SER A 152 -22.27 -7.70 0.70
CA SER A 152 -22.19 -9.16 0.84
C SER A 152 -20.81 -9.71 0.41
N ASP A 153 -20.23 -9.20 -0.67
CA ASP A 153 -18.91 -9.62 -1.13
C ASP A 153 -17.83 -9.13 -0.15
N LEU A 154 -17.95 -7.92 0.36
CA LEU A 154 -17.05 -7.37 1.38
C LEU A 154 -17.12 -8.19 2.68
N ALA A 155 -18.32 -8.55 3.15
CA ALA A 155 -18.51 -9.38 4.33
C ALA A 155 -17.92 -10.80 4.14
N ALA A 156 -18.06 -11.38 2.95
CA ALA A 156 -17.44 -12.65 2.61
C ALA A 156 -15.91 -12.52 2.59
N GLY A 157 -15.36 -11.39 2.10
CA GLY A 157 -13.95 -11.07 2.14
C GLY A 157 -13.41 -10.96 3.58
N THR A 158 -14.13 -10.27 4.47
CA THR A 158 -13.80 -10.20 5.90
C THR A 158 -13.73 -11.60 6.52
N LYS A 159 -14.73 -12.44 6.26
CA LYS A 159 -14.77 -13.82 6.77
C LYS A 159 -13.60 -14.66 6.27
N ALA A 160 -13.30 -14.58 4.97
CA ALA A 160 -12.17 -15.31 4.38
C ALA A 160 -10.83 -14.85 4.98
N THR A 161 -10.67 -13.54 5.20
CA THR A 161 -9.46 -12.96 5.79
C THR A 161 -9.28 -13.41 7.24
N ARG A 162 -10.34 -13.41 8.06
CA ARG A 162 -10.30 -13.93 9.43
C ARG A 162 -9.91 -15.40 9.49
N ALA A 163 -10.53 -16.22 8.63
CA ALA A 163 -10.18 -17.64 8.56
C ALA A 163 -8.69 -17.85 8.21
N LEU A 164 -8.14 -17.03 7.33
CA LEU A 164 -6.71 -17.09 7.01
C LEU A 164 -5.85 -16.61 8.17
N ILE A 165 -6.24 -15.56 8.90
CA ILE A 165 -5.55 -15.11 10.12
C ILE A 165 -5.46 -16.24 11.14
N GLU A 166 -6.56 -16.95 11.39
CA GLU A 166 -6.59 -18.12 12.30
C GLU A 166 -5.65 -19.21 11.82
N GLN A 167 -5.63 -19.53 10.53
CA GLN A 167 -4.69 -20.51 9.94
C GLN A 167 -3.22 -20.09 10.14
N VAL A 168 -2.90 -18.81 9.91
CA VAL A 168 -1.54 -18.28 10.12
C VAL A 168 -1.17 -18.33 11.60
N GLN A 169 -2.09 -17.99 12.51
CA GLN A 169 -1.86 -18.06 13.95
C GLN A 169 -1.60 -19.50 14.43
N ALA A 170 -2.35 -20.46 13.90
CA ALA A 170 -2.19 -21.88 14.21
C ALA A 170 -0.96 -22.50 13.53
N SER A 171 -0.35 -21.83 12.56
CA SER A 171 0.85 -22.34 11.87
C SER A 171 2.07 -22.36 12.81
N SER A 172 3.06 -23.23 12.46
CA SER A 172 4.31 -23.35 13.21
C SER A 172 4.99 -21.99 13.42
N PRO A 173 5.66 -21.75 14.57
CA PRO A 173 6.51 -20.58 14.78
C PRO A 173 7.59 -20.39 13.71
N GLU A 174 7.95 -21.46 13.00
CA GLU A 174 8.93 -21.48 11.92
C GLU A 174 8.37 -20.88 10.61
N THR A 175 7.07 -20.56 10.54
CA THR A 175 6.51 -19.87 9.37
C THR A 175 7.22 -18.54 9.18
N ALA A 176 7.95 -18.44 8.10
CA ALA A 176 8.71 -17.23 7.78
C ALA A 176 7.77 -16.00 7.73
N ASN A 177 8.21 -14.93 8.35
CA ASN A 177 7.49 -13.65 8.38
C ASN A 177 6.04 -13.71 8.94
N LYS A 178 5.75 -14.65 9.88
CA LYS A 178 4.42 -14.82 10.47
C LYS A 178 3.81 -13.51 10.97
N ASP A 179 4.57 -12.71 11.71
CA ASP A 179 4.07 -11.43 12.25
C ASP A 179 3.76 -10.42 11.15
N HIS A 180 4.58 -10.41 10.08
CA HIS A 180 4.32 -9.55 8.93
C HIS A 180 3.08 -10.00 8.15
N LEU A 181 2.87 -11.31 8.01
CA LEU A 181 1.64 -11.87 7.42
C LEU A 181 0.41 -11.44 8.24
N LEU A 182 0.45 -11.59 9.57
CA LEU A 182 -0.65 -11.18 10.44
C LEU A 182 -0.92 -9.69 10.36
N PHE A 183 0.12 -8.85 10.27
CA PHE A 183 -0.03 -7.41 10.08
C PHE A 183 -0.72 -7.07 8.75
N LEU A 184 -0.31 -7.68 7.63
CA LEU A 184 -0.90 -7.43 6.32
C LEU A 184 -2.36 -7.90 6.26
N LEU A 185 -2.65 -9.08 6.81
CA LEU A 185 -4.00 -9.65 6.85
C LEU A 185 -4.92 -8.83 7.78
N GLY A 186 -4.41 -8.38 8.92
CA GLY A 186 -5.16 -7.49 9.82
C GLY A 186 -5.51 -6.16 9.17
N ASN A 187 -4.60 -5.58 8.40
CA ASN A 187 -4.90 -4.38 7.62
C ASN A 187 -5.96 -4.67 6.55
N LYS A 188 -5.90 -5.81 5.87
CA LYS A 188 -6.89 -6.20 4.87
C LYS A 188 -8.27 -6.42 5.50
N GLU A 189 -8.35 -7.04 6.67
CA GLU A 189 -9.59 -7.18 7.42
C GLU A 189 -10.20 -5.82 7.76
N LYS A 190 -9.35 -4.88 8.24
CA LYS A 190 -9.78 -3.51 8.54
C LYS A 190 -10.31 -2.81 7.29
N GLU A 191 -9.60 -2.91 6.16
CA GLU A 191 -10.04 -2.33 4.89
C GLU A 191 -11.41 -2.83 4.45
N PHE A 192 -11.68 -4.14 4.57
CA PHE A 192 -13.00 -4.70 4.30
C PHE A 192 -14.07 -4.12 5.22
N ASN A 193 -13.81 -4.06 6.53
CA ASN A 193 -14.76 -3.50 7.49
C ASN A 193 -15.03 -2.01 7.22
N ASP A 194 -14.00 -1.22 6.96
CA ASP A 194 -14.14 0.20 6.61
C ASP A 194 -14.96 0.38 5.33
N ALA A 195 -14.75 -0.49 4.33
CA ALA A 195 -15.52 -0.47 3.09
C ALA A 195 -16.99 -0.86 3.32
N ILE A 196 -17.28 -1.85 4.18
CA ILE A 196 -18.65 -2.21 4.59
C ILE A 196 -19.35 -1.03 5.25
N HIS A 197 -18.70 -0.38 6.21
CA HIS A 197 -19.27 0.77 6.90
C HIS A 197 -19.62 1.89 5.93
N LYS A 198 -18.72 2.21 4.99
CA LYS A 198 -18.98 3.20 3.94
C LYS A 198 -20.10 2.79 3.00
N ALA A 199 -20.12 1.53 2.56
CA ALA A 199 -21.13 1.02 1.64
C ALA A 199 -22.54 1.02 2.24
N LEU A 200 -22.64 0.80 3.55
CA LEU A 200 -23.92 0.77 4.29
C LEU A 200 -24.26 2.12 4.93
N GLY A 201 -23.40 3.15 4.83
CA GLY A 201 -23.59 4.44 5.49
C GLY A 201 -23.54 4.36 7.02
N LEU A 202 -22.83 3.36 7.58
CA LEU A 202 -22.70 3.19 9.02
C LEU A 202 -21.70 4.19 9.61
N VAL A 203 -22.07 4.80 10.72
CA VAL A 203 -21.16 5.60 11.55
C VAL A 203 -20.75 4.73 12.75
N THR A 204 -19.46 4.47 12.89
CA THR A 204 -18.94 3.79 14.09
C THR A 204 -18.47 4.84 15.08
N GLU A 205 -19.12 4.89 16.25
CA GLU A 205 -18.55 5.60 17.41
C GLU A 205 -17.61 4.62 18.14
N VAL A 206 -16.39 5.08 18.39
CA VAL A 206 -15.47 4.37 19.28
C VAL A 206 -15.85 4.81 20.70
N LEU A 207 -16.45 3.89 21.45
CA LEU A 207 -16.75 4.05 22.88
C LEU A 207 -15.47 3.82 23.70
#